data_49c393012e82e5ce43fb83174c1e8a2e
#
_entry.id   49c393012e82e5ce43fb83174c1e8a2e
#
_cell.length_a   1.000
_cell.length_b   1.000
_cell.length_c   1.000
_cell.angle_alpha   90.00
_cell.angle_beta   90.00
_cell.angle_gamma   90.00
#
_symmetry.space_group_name_H-M   'P 1'
#
loop_
_entity.id
_entity.type
_entity.pdbx_description
1 polymer ?
#
loop_
_entity_poly.entity_id
_entity_poly.type
_entity_poly.pdbx_seq_one_letter_code
_entity_poly.pdbx_strand_id
1 'polypeptide(L)'
;MLRVAAAVLILSLAASPALAADGQQLFNMQCKMCHGGSPMGPSLAGVAGRKIAEGPFAYSTGLKNKAGTWTDANLDAYLKSPTAFAPGTKMMISVANNENRSAIIGYLKTLK
;
A
#
# COMPACT_ATOMS: atom_id res chain seq x y z
N MET A 1 -9.48 58.76 31.02
CA MET A 1 -8.43 57.78 30.71
C MET A 1 -9.04 56.66 29.87
N LEU A 2 -8.81 56.67 28.55
CA LEU A 2 -9.26 55.59 27.66
C LEU A 2 -8.24 54.47 27.74
N ARG A 3 -8.65 53.32 28.26
CA ARG A 3 -7.86 52.08 28.12
C ARG A 3 -8.23 51.43 26.79
N VAL A 4 -7.32 51.52 25.84
CA VAL A 4 -7.45 50.79 24.60
C VAL A 4 -7.05 49.35 24.91
N ALA A 5 -8.03 48.45 25.00
CA ALA A 5 -7.76 47.03 25.03
C ALA A 5 -7.39 46.59 23.61
N ALA A 6 -6.11 46.36 23.37
CA ALA A 6 -5.67 45.74 22.13
C ALA A 6 -6.13 44.25 22.16
N ALA A 7 -7.16 43.94 21.41
CA ALA A 7 -7.53 42.58 21.18
C ALA A 7 -6.45 41.96 20.29
N VAL A 8 -5.58 41.14 20.87
CA VAL A 8 -4.65 40.29 20.11
C VAL A 8 -5.47 39.19 19.45
N LEU A 9 -5.76 39.37 18.18
CA LEU A 9 -6.34 38.30 17.38
C LEU A 9 -5.24 37.26 17.18
N ILE A 10 -5.28 36.19 17.98
CA ILE A 10 -4.43 35.01 17.74
C ILE A 10 -5.05 34.28 16.59
N LEU A 11 -4.53 34.49 15.37
CA LEU A 11 -4.82 33.65 14.22
C LEU A 11 -4.13 32.32 14.46
N SER A 12 -4.84 31.35 15.03
CA SER A 12 -4.35 30.00 15.05
C SER A 12 -4.42 29.49 13.60
N LEU A 13 -3.28 29.45 12.92
CA LEU A 13 -3.13 28.66 11.72
C LEU A 13 -3.32 27.20 12.13
N ALA A 14 -4.54 26.68 11.95
CA ALA A 14 -4.74 25.26 11.93
C ALA A 14 -3.96 24.74 10.71
N ALA A 15 -2.81 24.10 10.95
CA ALA A 15 -2.15 23.34 9.91
C ALA A 15 -3.15 22.30 9.42
N SER A 16 -3.63 22.45 8.18
CA SER A 16 -4.40 21.38 7.53
C SER A 16 -3.56 20.13 7.60
N PRO A 17 -4.06 19.01 8.18
CA PRO A 17 -3.32 17.76 8.13
C PRO A 17 -3.06 17.47 6.65
N ALA A 18 -1.81 17.20 6.31
CA ALA A 18 -1.48 16.71 4.98
C ALA A 18 -2.43 15.54 4.69
N LEU A 19 -3.15 15.59 3.57
CA LEU A 19 -4.05 14.52 3.19
C LEU A 19 -3.23 13.22 3.16
N ALA A 20 -3.50 12.33 4.11
CA ALA A 20 -2.92 11.00 4.10
C ALA A 20 -3.33 10.32 2.78
N ALA A 21 -2.40 9.61 2.17
CA ALA A 21 -2.70 8.85 0.98
C ALA A 21 -3.85 7.86 1.28
N ASP A 22 -4.86 7.83 0.44
CA ASP A 22 -5.97 6.89 0.55
C ASP A 22 -5.57 5.56 -0.08
N GLY A 23 -5.33 4.56 0.75
CA GLY A 23 -4.90 3.23 0.32
C GLY A 23 -5.90 2.53 -0.58
N GLN A 24 -7.19 2.68 -0.31
CA GLN A 24 -8.24 2.11 -1.15
C GLN A 24 -8.27 2.75 -2.53
N GLN A 25 -8.16 4.07 -2.59
CA GLN A 25 -8.13 4.79 -3.86
C GLN A 25 -6.89 4.42 -4.67
N LEU A 26 -5.73 4.37 -4.04
CA LEU A 26 -4.49 3.94 -4.70
C LEU A 26 -4.60 2.51 -5.22
N PHE A 27 -5.16 1.61 -4.43
CA PHE A 27 -5.41 0.23 -4.84
C PHE A 27 -6.32 0.17 -6.06
N ASN A 28 -7.41 0.90 -6.06
CA ASN A 28 -8.36 0.95 -7.18
C ASN A 28 -7.71 1.47 -8.46
N MET A 29 -6.79 2.42 -8.35
CA MET A 29 -6.11 3.02 -9.49
C MET A 29 -4.96 2.18 -10.03
N GLN A 30 -4.21 1.48 -9.17
CA GLN A 30 -2.94 0.86 -9.53
C GLN A 30 -2.94 -0.66 -9.45
N CYS A 31 -3.83 -1.26 -8.67
CA CYS A 31 -3.79 -2.69 -8.35
C CYS A 31 -5.00 -3.46 -8.90
N LYS A 32 -6.16 -2.84 -8.87
CA LYS A 32 -7.43 -3.51 -9.17
C LYS A 32 -7.51 -4.08 -10.58
N MET A 33 -6.86 -3.47 -11.55
CA MET A 33 -6.88 -3.96 -12.94
C MET A 33 -6.43 -5.42 -13.02
N CYS A 34 -5.41 -5.80 -12.28
CA CYS A 34 -4.89 -7.18 -12.25
C CYS A 34 -5.44 -8.00 -11.08
N HIS A 35 -5.73 -7.38 -9.94
CA HIS A 35 -6.13 -8.07 -8.70
C HIS A 35 -7.63 -8.00 -8.39
N GLY A 36 -8.42 -7.45 -9.27
CA GLY A 36 -9.86 -7.29 -9.10
C GLY A 36 -10.71 -8.37 -9.76
N GLY A 37 -10.23 -9.61 -9.82
CA GLY A 37 -10.94 -10.73 -10.46
C GLY A 37 -10.45 -11.06 -11.88
N SER A 38 -9.42 -10.37 -12.35
CA SER A 38 -8.75 -10.68 -13.62
C SER A 38 -7.85 -11.91 -13.48
N PRO A 39 -7.69 -12.72 -14.56
CA PRO A 39 -6.72 -13.81 -14.54
C PRO A 39 -5.26 -13.34 -14.51
N MET A 40 -5.00 -12.03 -14.63
CA MET A 40 -3.65 -11.47 -14.63
C MET A 40 -2.98 -11.47 -13.26
N GLY A 41 -3.76 -11.49 -12.18
CA GLY A 41 -3.24 -11.49 -10.82
C GLY A 41 -4.14 -12.27 -9.86
N PRO A 42 -3.58 -12.73 -8.73
CA PRO A 42 -4.36 -13.45 -7.73
C PRO A 42 -5.29 -12.51 -6.97
N SER A 43 -6.32 -13.09 -6.35
CA SER A 43 -7.10 -12.39 -5.34
C SER A 43 -6.19 -12.03 -4.16
N LEU A 44 -6.33 -10.80 -3.66
CA LEU A 44 -5.58 -10.31 -2.49
C LEU A 44 -6.38 -10.41 -1.18
N ALA A 45 -7.54 -11.05 -1.22
CA ALA A 45 -8.31 -11.33 -0.01
C ALA A 45 -7.46 -12.16 0.96
N GLY A 46 -7.25 -11.63 2.17
CA GLY A 46 -6.45 -12.28 3.20
C GLY A 46 -4.95 -12.34 2.93
N VAL A 47 -4.43 -11.54 2.01
CA VAL A 47 -3.00 -11.60 1.62
C VAL A 47 -2.06 -11.22 2.75
N ALA A 48 -2.41 -10.25 3.57
CA ALA A 48 -1.57 -9.83 4.69
C ALA A 48 -1.42 -10.97 5.71
N GLY A 49 -0.18 -11.37 5.97
CA GLY A 49 0.15 -12.48 6.86
C GLY A 49 0.06 -13.87 6.24
N ARG A 50 -0.43 -14.00 5.01
CA ARG A 50 -0.52 -15.27 4.30
C ARG A 50 0.86 -15.71 3.82
N LYS A 51 1.06 -17.03 3.70
CA LYS A 51 2.29 -17.57 3.10
C LYS A 51 2.47 -17.06 1.67
N ILE A 52 3.69 -16.66 1.34
CA ILE A 52 4.03 -16.17 -0.01
C ILE A 52 3.75 -17.28 -1.04
N ALA A 53 3.12 -16.90 -2.14
CA ALA A 53 2.74 -17.80 -3.24
C ALA A 53 1.76 -18.91 -2.83
N GLU A 54 0.97 -18.69 -1.78
CA GLU A 54 -0.12 -19.59 -1.41
C GLU A 54 -1.39 -19.21 -2.17
N GLY A 55 -2.10 -20.20 -2.64
CA GLY A 55 -3.37 -20.03 -3.34
C GLY A 55 -3.35 -20.61 -4.76
N PRO A 56 -4.49 -20.55 -5.46
CA PRO A 56 -4.68 -21.26 -6.73
C PRO A 56 -4.11 -20.56 -7.97
N PHE A 57 -3.44 -19.43 -7.79
CA PHE A 57 -2.85 -18.69 -8.90
C PHE A 57 -1.54 -19.33 -9.37
N ALA A 58 -1.24 -19.23 -10.67
CA ALA A 58 0.01 -19.71 -11.25
C ALA A 58 1.15 -18.72 -10.97
N TYR A 59 1.69 -18.76 -9.77
CA TYR A 59 2.79 -17.88 -9.35
C TYR A 59 4.08 -18.15 -10.10
N SER A 60 4.89 -17.10 -10.27
CA SER A 60 6.24 -17.23 -10.82
C SER A 60 7.12 -18.09 -9.92
N THR A 61 8.15 -18.70 -10.52
CA THR A 61 9.14 -19.48 -9.77
C THR A 61 9.83 -18.63 -8.70
N GLY A 62 10.11 -17.35 -8.99
CA GLY A 62 10.71 -16.43 -8.03
C GLY A 62 9.88 -16.24 -6.77
N LEU A 63 8.56 -16.13 -6.90
CA LEU A 63 7.66 -16.07 -5.75
C LEU A 63 7.52 -17.43 -5.04
N LYS A 64 7.39 -18.51 -5.79
CA LYS A 64 7.29 -19.85 -5.21
C LYS A 64 8.51 -20.22 -4.36
N ASN A 65 9.68 -19.73 -4.73
CA ASN A 65 10.94 -19.98 -4.02
C ASN A 65 11.14 -19.06 -2.82
N LYS A 66 10.28 -18.04 -2.62
CA LYS A 66 10.35 -17.18 -1.44
C LYS A 66 9.78 -17.90 -0.23
N ALA A 67 10.60 -18.03 0.82
CA ALA A 67 10.15 -18.50 2.11
C ALA A 67 9.46 -17.36 2.88
N GLY A 68 8.55 -17.72 3.80
CA GLY A 68 7.94 -16.79 4.72
C GLY A 68 6.53 -16.38 4.33
N THR A 69 6.07 -15.33 4.99
CA THR A 69 4.71 -14.81 4.86
C THR A 69 4.73 -13.36 4.39
N TRP A 70 3.59 -12.88 3.96
CA TRP A 70 3.42 -11.48 3.58
C TRP A 70 3.33 -10.59 4.83
N THR A 71 4.48 -10.41 5.49
CA THR A 71 4.65 -9.39 6.53
C THR A 71 4.60 -8.00 5.92
N ASP A 72 4.42 -6.98 6.74
CA ASP A 72 4.49 -5.58 6.28
C ASP A 72 5.80 -5.31 5.55
N ALA A 73 6.92 -5.80 6.07
CA ALA A 73 8.23 -5.60 5.46
C ALA A 73 8.34 -6.29 4.10
N ASN A 74 7.82 -7.50 3.94
CA ASN A 74 7.83 -8.21 2.68
C ASN A 74 6.88 -7.57 1.66
N LEU A 75 5.70 -7.14 2.09
CA LEU A 75 4.78 -6.38 1.23
C LEU A 75 5.42 -5.08 0.74
N ASP A 76 6.08 -4.35 1.64
CA ASP A 76 6.77 -3.10 1.27
C ASP A 76 7.89 -3.36 0.27
N ALA A 77 8.74 -4.35 0.51
CA ALA A 77 9.84 -4.70 -0.40
C ALA A 77 9.32 -5.14 -1.78
N TYR A 78 8.27 -5.95 -1.82
CA TYR A 78 7.68 -6.42 -3.07
C TYR A 78 7.04 -5.29 -3.86
N LEU A 79 6.26 -4.42 -3.22
CA LEU A 79 5.64 -3.27 -3.86
C LEU A 79 6.67 -2.26 -4.35
N LYS A 80 7.77 -2.10 -3.62
CA LYS A 80 8.85 -1.17 -4.00
C LYS A 80 9.57 -1.62 -5.27
N SER A 81 9.90 -2.89 -5.35
CA SER A 81 10.54 -3.49 -6.53
C SER A 81 10.20 -4.97 -6.62
N PRO A 82 9.12 -5.32 -7.33
CA PRO A 82 8.73 -6.71 -7.49
C PRO A 82 9.83 -7.60 -8.04
N THR A 83 10.56 -7.11 -9.03
CA THR A 83 11.64 -7.86 -9.69
C THR A 83 12.87 -8.06 -8.81
N ALA A 84 13.18 -7.12 -7.92
CA ALA A 84 14.27 -7.27 -6.96
C ALA A 84 13.90 -8.26 -5.85
N PHE A 85 12.66 -8.20 -5.37
CA PHE A 85 12.17 -9.13 -4.34
C PHE A 85 12.03 -10.56 -4.86
N ALA A 86 11.47 -10.72 -6.05
CA ALA A 86 11.19 -12.02 -6.67
C ALA A 86 11.54 -11.97 -8.15
N PRO A 87 12.81 -12.23 -8.50
CA PRO A 87 13.23 -12.24 -9.91
C PRO A 87 12.35 -13.16 -10.76
N GLY A 88 11.90 -12.67 -11.90
CA GLY A 88 10.98 -13.38 -12.79
C GLY A 88 9.50 -13.26 -12.42
N THR A 89 9.17 -12.45 -11.43
CA THR A 89 7.76 -12.16 -11.09
C THR A 89 6.99 -11.62 -12.29
N LYS A 90 5.73 -11.97 -12.37
CA LYS A 90 4.81 -11.47 -13.40
C LYS A 90 4.29 -10.06 -13.09
N MET A 91 4.41 -9.60 -11.87
CA MET A 91 3.99 -8.27 -11.46
C MET A 91 5.00 -7.23 -11.95
N MET A 92 4.53 -6.30 -12.80
CA MET A 92 5.38 -5.30 -13.44
C MET A 92 5.22 -3.90 -12.83
N ILE A 93 4.28 -3.72 -11.92
CA ILE A 93 4.00 -2.42 -11.30
C ILE A 93 4.78 -2.30 -10.00
N SER A 94 5.45 -1.15 -9.83
CA SER A 94 6.12 -0.78 -8.60
C SER A 94 5.54 0.51 -8.03
N VAL A 95 5.60 0.66 -6.71
CA VAL A 95 5.14 1.84 -5.99
C VAL A 95 6.35 2.49 -5.33
N ALA A 96 6.91 3.52 -5.97
CA ALA A 96 8.14 4.16 -5.52
C ALA A 96 7.98 4.99 -4.24
N ASN A 97 6.80 5.59 -4.04
CA ASN A 97 6.55 6.47 -2.91
C ASN A 97 6.28 5.68 -1.63
N ASN A 98 7.05 5.95 -0.57
CA ASN A 98 6.96 5.23 0.71
C ASN A 98 5.58 5.39 1.39
N GLU A 99 5.00 6.59 1.34
CA GLU A 99 3.70 6.86 1.97
C GLU A 99 2.58 6.13 1.23
N ASN A 100 2.66 6.09 -0.10
CA ASN A 100 1.70 5.34 -0.91
C ASN A 100 1.79 3.85 -0.62
N ARG A 101 2.98 3.28 -0.48
CA ARG A 101 3.12 1.86 -0.11
C ARG A 101 2.52 1.57 1.26
N SER A 102 2.81 2.42 2.25
CA SER A 102 2.22 2.28 3.59
C SER A 102 0.69 2.30 3.55
N ALA A 103 0.11 3.22 2.78
CA ALA A 103 -1.33 3.34 2.64
C ALA A 103 -1.94 2.10 1.96
N ILE A 104 -1.32 1.60 0.90
CA ILE A 104 -1.75 0.39 0.21
C ILE A 104 -1.67 -0.83 1.14
N ILE A 105 -0.56 -0.99 1.88
CA ILE A 105 -0.40 -2.09 2.84
C ILE A 105 -1.48 -2.03 3.92
N GLY A 106 -1.77 -0.85 4.46
CA GLY A 106 -2.86 -0.65 5.41
C GLY A 106 -4.21 -1.09 4.85
N TYR A 107 -4.48 -0.78 3.59
CA TYR A 107 -5.68 -1.23 2.92
C TYR A 107 -5.71 -2.75 2.69
N LEU A 108 -4.60 -3.35 2.27
CA LEU A 108 -4.50 -4.81 2.07
C LEU A 108 -4.83 -5.58 3.35
N LYS A 109 -4.45 -5.06 4.51
CA LYS A 109 -4.79 -5.67 5.80
C LYS A 109 -6.28 -5.72 6.09
N THR A 110 -7.08 -4.88 5.44
CA THR A 110 -8.53 -4.87 5.58
C THR A 110 -9.24 -5.90 4.71
N LEU A 111 -8.55 -6.45 3.71
CA LEU A 111 -9.10 -7.45 2.80
C LEU A 111 -9.12 -8.82 3.48
N LYS A 112 -10.31 -9.39 3.62
CA LYS A 112 -10.53 -10.68 4.29
C LYS A 112 -10.82 -11.80 3.30
#